data_a4c72ebca7a81b450853f1272c3def23
#
_entry.id   a4c72ebca7a81b450853f1272c3def23
#
_cell.length_a   1.000
_cell.length_b   1.000
_cell.length_c   1.000
_cell.angle_alpha   90.00
_cell.angle_beta   90.00
_cell.angle_gamma   90.00
#
_symmetry.space_group_name_H-M   'P 1'
#
loop_
_entity.id
_entity.type
_entity.pdbx_description
1 polymer ?
#
loop_
_entity_poly.entity_id
_entity_poly.type
_entity_poly.pdbx_seq_one_letter_code
_entity_poly.pdbx_strand_id
1 'polypeptide(L)'
;MTTDRRFCRFNKSASTAAFSVTEIPQDGLCLSAFLIVTEAGHPANVLMGHMNREAPWDHIGALDPKRVEEHARGWMLPSSHLIFLESPDDAARRIAKEQLDLPNLRLSGLKVVSEVYTPRRFPAVAHHWDIEFLFRGEIAAADVRQPAAWKELAFVDVRRTTKSEIARSHEDVIESAGLRFGGT
;
A
#
# COMPACT_ATOMS: atom_id res chain seq x y z
N MET A 1 28.52 12.00 -21.56
CA MET A 1 28.15 10.61 -21.26
C MET A 1 26.65 10.59 -20.96
N THR A 2 25.85 10.03 -21.84
CA THR A 2 24.42 9.82 -21.56
C THR A 2 24.31 8.67 -20.59
N THR A 3 23.97 8.96 -19.35
CA THR A 3 23.69 7.93 -18.35
C THR A 3 22.47 7.14 -18.82
N ASP A 4 22.65 5.86 -19.08
CA ASP A 4 21.54 4.97 -19.43
C ASP A 4 20.59 4.92 -18.22
N ARG A 5 19.38 5.51 -18.39
CA ARG A 5 18.36 5.59 -17.36
C ARG A 5 17.39 4.41 -17.38
N ARG A 6 17.64 3.40 -18.21
CA ARG A 6 16.76 2.24 -18.26
C ARG A 6 16.92 1.41 -16.99
N PHE A 7 15.82 1.17 -16.34
CA PHE A 7 15.73 0.24 -15.19
C PHE A 7 15.62 -1.20 -15.68
N CYS A 8 16.65 -1.65 -16.39
CA CYS A 8 16.74 -3.01 -16.89
C CYS A 8 18.21 -3.39 -17.06
N ARG A 9 18.69 -4.26 -16.20
CA ARG A 9 20.00 -4.91 -16.35
C ARG A 9 19.81 -6.41 -16.35
N PHE A 10 20.34 -7.06 -17.35
CA PHE A 10 20.38 -8.52 -17.41
C PHE A 10 21.75 -8.99 -16.95
N ASN A 11 21.77 -9.84 -15.94
CA ASN A 11 23.00 -10.53 -15.55
C ASN A 11 23.26 -11.66 -16.55
N LYS A 12 24.22 -11.45 -17.45
CA LYS A 12 24.59 -12.41 -18.48
C LYS A 12 25.23 -13.70 -17.94
N SER A 13 25.69 -13.70 -16.70
CA SER A 13 26.36 -14.83 -16.06
C SER A 13 25.43 -15.68 -15.20
N ALA A 14 24.19 -15.25 -14.97
CA ALA A 14 23.23 -16.04 -14.20
C ALA A 14 22.62 -17.14 -15.07
N SER A 15 22.77 -18.38 -14.66
CA SER A 15 22.11 -19.52 -15.28
C SER A 15 20.59 -19.58 -15.02
N THR A 16 20.11 -18.76 -14.12
CA THR A 16 18.71 -18.53 -13.81
C THR A 16 18.48 -17.02 -13.81
N ALA A 17 17.28 -16.58 -14.23
CA ALA A 17 16.88 -15.17 -14.21
C ALA A 17 16.71 -14.66 -12.77
N ALA A 18 17.75 -14.78 -11.96
CA ALA A 18 17.78 -14.21 -10.63
C ALA A 18 18.13 -12.73 -10.75
N PHE A 19 17.23 -11.86 -10.29
CA PHE A 19 17.58 -10.48 -10.01
C PHE A 19 18.71 -10.48 -8.99
N SER A 20 19.85 -9.92 -9.34
CA SER A 20 20.83 -9.56 -8.32
C SER A 20 20.26 -8.36 -7.57
N VAL A 21 19.97 -8.53 -6.30
CA VAL A 21 19.52 -7.44 -5.40
C VAL A 21 20.53 -6.29 -5.35
N THR A 22 21.77 -6.55 -5.71
CA THR A 22 22.85 -5.55 -5.78
C THR A 22 22.73 -4.60 -6.98
N GLU A 23 21.85 -4.89 -7.93
CA GLU A 23 21.64 -4.04 -9.12
C GLU A 23 20.42 -3.12 -8.97
N ILE A 24 19.58 -3.35 -7.98
CA ILE A 24 18.53 -2.43 -7.57
C ILE A 24 19.19 -1.37 -6.69
N PRO A 25 18.89 -0.06 -6.87
CA PRO A 25 19.36 0.94 -5.93
C PRO A 25 19.00 0.51 -4.51
N GLN A 26 20.00 0.21 -3.69
CA GLN A 26 19.80 -0.32 -2.33
C GLN A 26 19.08 0.69 -1.44
N ASP A 27 19.03 1.94 -1.85
CA ASP A 27 18.62 3.06 -1.06
C ASP A 27 17.24 3.55 -1.52
N GLY A 28 16.22 2.70 -1.39
CA GLY A 28 14.89 3.22 -1.45
C GLY A 28 14.12 2.99 -2.75
N LEU A 29 14.01 1.76 -3.19
CA LEU A 29 12.94 1.35 -4.10
C LEU A 29 11.90 0.56 -3.31
N CYS A 30 10.64 1.00 -3.35
CA CYS A 30 9.50 0.25 -2.87
C CYS A 30 8.55 -0.09 -4.01
N LEU A 31 8.01 -1.30 -3.97
CA LEU A 31 6.90 -1.75 -4.79
C LEU A 31 5.76 -2.08 -3.83
N SER A 32 4.67 -1.33 -3.90
CA SER A 32 3.56 -1.45 -2.96
C SER A 32 2.23 -1.62 -3.67
N ALA A 33 1.33 -2.42 -3.11
CA ALA A 33 -0.05 -2.51 -3.55
C ALA A 33 -0.98 -1.93 -2.50
N PHE A 34 -1.96 -1.16 -2.95
CA PHE A 34 -2.98 -0.50 -2.14
C PHE A 34 -4.36 -0.89 -2.60
N LEU A 35 -5.26 -1.16 -1.65
CA LEU A 35 -6.66 -1.43 -1.94
C LEU A 35 -7.51 -0.22 -1.59
N ILE A 36 -8.20 0.33 -2.58
CA ILE A 36 -9.26 1.33 -2.44
C ILE A 36 -10.58 0.58 -2.49
N VAL A 37 -11.03 0.09 -1.34
CA VAL A 37 -12.31 -0.63 -1.23
C VAL A 37 -13.38 0.35 -0.81
N THR A 38 -14.37 0.55 -1.66
CA THR A 38 -15.47 1.48 -1.39
C THR A 38 -16.74 0.75 -0.94
N GLU A 39 -17.57 1.43 -0.21
CA GLU A 39 -18.90 0.95 0.17
C GLU A 39 -19.85 0.98 -1.04
N ALA A 40 -20.59 -0.10 -1.25
CA ALA A 40 -21.55 -0.19 -2.33
C ALA A 40 -22.58 0.95 -2.27
N GLY A 41 -22.69 1.70 -3.36
CA GLY A 41 -23.55 2.88 -3.45
C GLY A 41 -22.99 4.15 -2.78
N HIS A 42 -21.86 4.10 -2.10
CA HIS A 42 -21.25 5.23 -1.41
C HIS A 42 -19.77 5.38 -1.77
N PRO A 43 -19.42 5.86 -2.96
CA PRO A 43 -18.03 5.83 -3.48
C PRO A 43 -17.03 6.71 -2.72
N ALA A 44 -17.51 7.60 -1.84
CA ALA A 44 -16.64 8.38 -0.96
C ALA A 44 -16.33 7.69 0.38
N ASN A 45 -17.04 6.61 0.71
CA ASN A 45 -16.80 5.81 1.88
C ASN A 45 -15.75 4.76 1.55
N VAL A 46 -14.56 4.90 2.09
CA VAL A 46 -13.40 4.02 1.85
C VAL A 46 -13.16 3.16 3.08
N LEU A 47 -12.97 1.86 2.87
CA LEU A 47 -12.63 0.92 3.93
C LEU A 47 -11.20 1.18 4.39
N MET A 48 -11.06 1.67 5.60
CA MET A 48 -9.79 1.95 6.25
C MET A 48 -9.78 1.40 7.67
N GLY A 49 -8.60 1.21 8.23
CA GLY A 49 -8.49 0.68 9.57
C GLY A 49 -7.41 1.35 10.42
N HIS A 50 -7.60 1.27 11.73
CA HIS A 50 -6.57 1.50 12.72
C HIS A 50 -5.81 0.20 12.98
N MET A 51 -4.50 0.23 12.86
CA MET A 51 -3.66 -0.96 13.04
C MET A 51 -3.79 -1.55 14.45
N ASN A 52 -3.95 -2.85 14.53
CA ASN A 52 -3.73 -3.59 15.75
C ASN A 52 -2.22 -3.86 15.92
N ARG A 53 -1.57 -3.22 16.89
CA ARG A 53 -0.13 -3.35 17.13
C ARG A 53 0.31 -4.76 17.53
N GLU A 54 -0.61 -5.53 18.08
CA GLU A 54 -0.34 -6.88 18.59
C GLU A 54 -0.50 -7.96 17.50
N ALA A 55 -1.00 -7.56 16.31
CA ALA A 55 -1.14 -8.48 15.20
C ALA A 55 0.23 -8.77 14.56
N PRO A 56 0.41 -9.98 13.99
CA PRO A 56 1.68 -10.37 13.33
C PRO A 56 1.81 -9.73 11.94
N TRP A 57 2.02 -8.43 11.91
CA TRP A 57 2.10 -7.65 10.67
C TRP A 57 3.26 -8.08 9.75
N ASP A 58 4.33 -8.60 10.28
CA ASP A 58 5.43 -9.24 9.54
C ASP A 58 4.95 -10.40 8.67
N HIS A 59 3.91 -11.11 9.10
CA HIS A 59 3.28 -12.19 8.33
C HIS A 59 2.10 -11.70 7.48
N ILE A 60 1.43 -10.62 7.91
CA ILE A 60 0.20 -10.12 7.27
C ILE A 60 0.51 -9.11 6.16
N GLY A 61 1.46 -8.23 6.35
CA GLY A 61 1.61 -7.09 5.45
C GLY A 61 3.03 -6.60 5.23
N ALA A 62 4.06 -7.41 5.48
CA ALA A 62 5.46 -7.02 5.30
C ALA A 62 5.85 -5.69 5.99
N LEU A 63 5.20 -5.37 7.10
CA LEU A 63 5.54 -4.23 7.93
C LEU A 63 6.44 -4.65 9.08
N ASP A 64 7.57 -3.96 9.23
CA ASP A 64 8.39 -4.19 10.41
C ASP A 64 7.70 -3.67 11.68
N PRO A 65 7.97 -4.29 12.87
CA PRO A 65 7.32 -3.92 14.13
C PRO A 65 7.45 -2.44 14.50
N LYS A 66 8.55 -1.79 14.15
CA LYS A 66 8.73 -0.36 14.42
C LYS A 66 7.76 0.48 13.60
N ARG A 67 7.54 0.13 12.33
CA ARG A 67 6.55 0.81 11.49
C ARG A 67 5.13 0.62 12.03
N VAL A 68 4.82 -0.57 12.54
CA VAL A 68 3.52 -0.81 13.18
C VAL A 68 3.31 0.12 14.37
N GLU A 69 4.31 0.22 15.25
CA GLU A 69 4.22 1.04 16.46
C GLU A 69 4.06 2.53 16.16
N GLU A 70 4.76 3.00 15.15
CA GLU A 70 4.79 4.41 14.78
C GLU A 70 3.55 4.87 14.01
N HIS A 71 2.91 3.98 13.29
CA HIS A 71 1.82 4.29 12.35
C HIS A 71 0.42 3.90 12.82
N ALA A 72 0.29 3.35 14.03
CA ALA A 72 -1.01 2.97 14.59
C ALA A 72 -1.93 4.14 14.97
N ARG A 73 -1.59 5.37 14.60
CA ARG A 73 -2.29 6.59 15.02
C ARG A 73 -3.10 7.22 13.89
N GLY A 74 -3.77 6.52 13.10
CA GLY A 74 -4.59 7.10 12.05
C GLY A 74 -5.18 6.03 11.16
N TRP A 75 -6.08 6.45 10.32
CA TRP A 75 -6.69 5.59 9.33
C TRP A 75 -5.70 5.19 8.25
N MET A 76 -5.69 3.93 7.89
CA MET A 76 -4.84 3.38 6.85
C MET A 76 -5.63 2.58 5.83
N LEU A 77 -5.21 2.66 4.59
CA LEU A 77 -5.65 1.74 3.56
C LEU A 77 -5.06 0.34 3.79
N PRO A 78 -5.78 -0.72 3.47
CA PRO A 78 -5.20 -2.05 3.33
C PRO A 78 -4.11 -2.02 2.26
N SER A 79 -2.88 -2.35 2.64
CA SER A 79 -1.72 -2.23 1.76
C SER A 79 -0.55 -3.09 2.22
N SER A 80 0.33 -3.42 1.30
CA SER A 80 1.57 -4.14 1.59
C SER A 80 2.60 -3.91 0.49
N HIS A 81 3.86 -4.07 0.84
CA HIS A 81 4.90 -4.25 -0.17
C HIS A 81 4.70 -5.58 -0.91
N LEU A 82 5.12 -5.61 -2.17
CA LEU A 82 5.18 -6.84 -2.92
C LEU A 82 6.24 -7.77 -2.32
N ILE A 83 5.95 -9.06 -2.28
CA ILE A 83 6.91 -10.10 -1.94
C ILE A 83 7.70 -10.44 -3.21
N PHE A 84 8.95 -10.86 -3.05
CA PHE A 84 9.79 -11.24 -4.18
C PHE A 84 9.09 -12.28 -5.08
N LEU A 85 9.07 -12.06 -6.37
CA LEU A 85 8.36 -12.82 -7.42
C LEU A 85 6.82 -12.72 -7.39
N GLU A 86 6.23 -11.93 -6.51
CA GLU A 86 4.79 -11.69 -6.47
C GLU A 86 4.40 -10.67 -7.54
N SER A 87 3.33 -10.95 -8.27
CA SER A 87 2.73 -9.94 -9.15
C SER A 87 1.92 -8.91 -8.34
N PRO A 88 1.71 -7.69 -8.87
CA PRO A 88 0.83 -6.72 -8.21
C PRO A 88 -0.58 -7.25 -7.95
N ASP A 89 -1.15 -8.03 -8.87
CA ASP A 89 -2.46 -8.66 -8.72
C ASP A 89 -2.48 -9.71 -7.60
N ASP A 90 -1.42 -10.49 -7.46
CA ASP A 90 -1.31 -11.47 -6.37
C ASP A 90 -1.12 -10.77 -5.02
N ALA A 91 -0.33 -9.69 -4.98
CA ALA A 91 -0.21 -8.86 -3.80
C ALA A 91 -1.57 -8.29 -3.37
N ALA A 92 -2.37 -7.78 -4.31
CA ALA A 92 -3.70 -7.26 -4.02
C ALA A 92 -4.64 -8.35 -3.46
N ARG A 93 -4.62 -9.56 -4.03
CA ARG A 93 -5.40 -10.70 -3.52
C ARG A 93 -4.93 -11.14 -2.14
N ARG A 94 -3.62 -11.17 -1.91
CA ARG A 94 -3.04 -11.49 -0.60
C ARG A 94 -3.49 -10.48 0.45
N ILE A 95 -3.41 -9.18 0.15
CA ILE A 95 -3.86 -8.11 1.05
C ILE A 95 -5.36 -8.27 1.37
N ALA A 96 -6.19 -8.50 0.36
CA ALA A 96 -7.63 -8.71 0.56
C ALA A 96 -7.91 -9.93 1.47
N LYS A 97 -7.18 -11.01 1.29
CA LYS A 97 -7.30 -12.21 2.12
C LYS A 97 -6.78 -11.99 3.54
N GLU A 98 -5.56 -11.46 3.68
CA GLU A 98 -4.86 -11.44 4.98
C GLU A 98 -5.30 -10.27 5.86
N GLN A 99 -5.57 -9.11 5.26
CA GLN A 99 -5.93 -7.91 6.00
C GLN A 99 -7.44 -7.67 6.08
N LEU A 100 -8.24 -8.19 5.15
CA LEU A 100 -9.69 -7.95 5.12
C LEU A 100 -10.53 -9.21 5.35
N ASP A 101 -9.94 -10.40 5.32
CA ASP A 101 -10.65 -11.69 5.31
C ASP A 101 -11.64 -11.81 4.14
N LEU A 102 -11.27 -11.24 2.99
CA LEU A 102 -12.06 -11.19 1.77
C LEU A 102 -11.35 -11.87 0.59
N PRO A 103 -11.12 -13.20 0.63
CA PRO A 103 -10.33 -13.90 -0.40
C PRO A 103 -10.96 -13.84 -1.80
N ASN A 104 -12.25 -13.59 -1.90
CA ASN A 104 -13.01 -13.53 -3.15
C ASN A 104 -13.38 -12.09 -3.56
N LEU A 105 -12.78 -11.07 -2.94
CA LEU A 105 -13.00 -9.69 -3.30
C LEU A 105 -12.63 -9.47 -4.77
N ARG A 106 -13.58 -8.95 -5.55
CA ARG A 106 -13.31 -8.56 -6.93
C ARG A 106 -12.51 -7.27 -6.94
N LEU A 107 -11.27 -7.37 -7.42
CA LEU A 107 -10.37 -6.24 -7.55
C LEU A 107 -10.11 -5.97 -9.04
N SER A 108 -9.97 -4.70 -9.36
CA SER A 108 -9.50 -4.23 -10.67
C SER A 108 -8.37 -3.22 -10.50
N GLY A 109 -7.38 -3.27 -11.39
CA GLY A 109 -6.33 -2.25 -11.41
C GLY A 109 -6.94 -0.87 -11.66
N LEU A 110 -6.61 0.09 -10.82
CA LEU A 110 -7.09 1.46 -10.91
C LEU A 110 -6.03 2.38 -11.52
N LYS A 111 -4.81 2.36 -10.99
CA LYS A 111 -3.74 3.25 -11.37
C LYS A 111 -2.38 2.69 -10.92
N VAL A 112 -1.34 3.08 -11.64
CA VAL A 112 0.05 2.96 -11.16
C VAL A 112 0.57 4.36 -10.92
N VAL A 113 1.10 4.61 -9.73
CA VAL A 113 1.75 5.85 -9.35
C VAL A 113 3.25 5.58 -9.24
N SER A 114 4.05 6.52 -9.70
CA SER A 114 5.51 6.43 -9.58
C SER A 114 6.02 7.79 -9.16
N GLU A 115 6.61 7.84 -7.98
CA GLU A 115 7.09 9.08 -7.41
C GLU A 115 8.41 8.90 -6.67
N VAL A 116 9.15 9.98 -6.55
CA VAL A 116 10.42 10.04 -5.82
C VAL A 116 10.29 11.10 -4.76
N TYR A 117 10.56 10.75 -3.52
CA TYR A 117 10.54 11.67 -2.40
C TYR A 117 11.73 11.48 -1.47
N THR A 118 11.97 12.46 -0.62
CA THR A 118 12.97 12.34 0.44
C THR A 118 12.27 11.89 1.72
N PRO A 119 12.55 10.68 2.22
CA PRO A 119 11.92 10.19 3.43
C PRO A 119 12.24 11.07 4.62
N ARG A 120 11.23 11.57 5.32
CA ARG A 120 11.42 12.43 6.51
C ARG A 120 12.24 11.78 7.60
N ARG A 121 12.23 10.45 7.68
CA ARG A 121 12.95 9.66 8.70
C ARG A 121 14.38 9.31 8.34
N PHE A 122 14.67 9.34 7.06
CA PHE A 122 15.98 8.98 6.54
C PHE A 122 16.53 10.13 5.70
N PRO A 123 16.75 11.31 6.29
CA PRO A 123 17.22 12.48 5.53
C PRO A 123 18.60 12.27 4.88
N ALA A 124 19.33 11.24 5.29
CA ALA A 124 20.59 10.83 4.65
C ALA A 124 20.34 9.98 3.38
N VAL A 125 19.14 9.43 3.19
CA VAL A 125 18.74 8.76 1.94
C VAL A 125 18.22 9.84 1.01
N ALA A 126 19.01 10.20 0.02
CA ALA A 126 18.71 11.35 -0.83
C ALA A 126 17.43 11.19 -1.63
N HIS A 127 17.02 9.96 -1.99
CA HIS A 127 15.84 9.69 -2.80
C HIS A 127 15.25 8.33 -2.47
N HIS A 128 13.94 8.29 -2.26
CA HIS A 128 13.15 7.07 -2.18
C HIS A 128 12.21 7.02 -3.40
N TRP A 129 12.26 5.95 -4.16
CA TRP A 129 11.41 5.76 -5.33
C TRP A 129 10.32 4.73 -5.01
N ASP A 130 9.08 5.19 -5.00
CA ASP A 130 7.91 4.34 -4.84
C ASP A 130 7.23 4.08 -6.17
N ILE A 131 6.89 2.82 -6.39
CA ILE A 131 5.97 2.40 -7.44
C ILE A 131 4.78 1.75 -6.75
N GLU A 132 3.64 2.40 -6.84
CA GLU A 132 2.42 2.03 -6.15
C GLU A 132 1.38 1.52 -7.14
N PHE A 133 0.88 0.33 -6.88
CA PHE A 133 -0.18 -0.30 -7.65
C PHE A 133 -1.49 -0.15 -6.89
N LEU A 134 -2.39 0.68 -7.40
CA LEU A 134 -3.69 0.94 -6.80
C LEU A 134 -4.73 0.03 -7.41
N PHE A 135 -5.48 -0.66 -6.55
CA PHE A 135 -6.59 -1.53 -6.94
C PHE A 135 -7.90 -1.03 -6.34
N ARG A 136 -8.97 -1.15 -7.11
CA ARG A 136 -10.31 -0.82 -6.65
C ARG A 136 -11.12 -2.08 -6.41
N GLY A 137 -11.87 -2.09 -5.30
CA GLY A 137 -12.93 -3.03 -4.98
C GLY A 137 -14.15 -2.33 -4.44
N GLU A 138 -15.26 -3.02 -4.40
CA GLU A 138 -16.50 -2.55 -3.80
C GLU A 138 -17.16 -3.69 -3.02
N ILE A 139 -17.64 -3.39 -1.80
CA ILE A 139 -18.38 -4.35 -0.97
C ILE A 139 -19.52 -3.65 -0.21
N ALA A 140 -20.52 -4.40 0.22
CA ALA A 140 -21.55 -3.89 1.10
C ALA A 140 -21.01 -3.75 2.54
N ALA A 141 -21.52 -2.77 3.29
CA ALA A 141 -21.11 -2.57 4.69
C ALA A 141 -21.34 -3.82 5.56
N ALA A 142 -22.37 -4.58 5.27
CA ALA A 142 -22.69 -5.83 5.99
C ALA A 142 -21.65 -6.95 5.80
N ASP A 143 -20.81 -6.85 4.76
CA ASP A 143 -19.77 -7.85 4.45
C ASP A 143 -18.45 -7.54 5.15
N VAL A 144 -18.31 -6.36 5.75
CA VAL A 144 -17.11 -5.97 6.49
C VAL A 144 -17.01 -6.80 7.78
N ARG A 145 -15.88 -7.44 7.96
CA ARG A 145 -15.51 -8.15 9.17
C ARG A 145 -14.34 -7.41 9.82
N GLN A 146 -14.06 -7.73 11.07
CA GLN A 146 -12.90 -7.19 11.78
C GLN A 146 -11.82 -8.25 11.91
N PRO A 147 -10.89 -8.38 10.95
CA PRO A 147 -9.74 -9.27 11.09
C PRO A 147 -8.80 -8.81 12.20
N ALA A 148 -8.00 -9.74 12.72
CA ALA A 148 -7.06 -9.46 13.79
C ALA A 148 -6.01 -8.38 13.45
N ALA A 149 -5.77 -8.14 12.17
CA ALA A 149 -4.88 -7.09 11.69
C ALA A 149 -5.28 -5.68 12.16
N TRP A 150 -6.57 -5.44 12.36
CA TRP A 150 -7.09 -4.12 12.68
C TRP A 150 -7.66 -4.04 14.09
N LYS A 151 -7.36 -2.97 14.79
CA LYS A 151 -8.05 -2.59 16.02
C LYS A 151 -9.48 -2.12 15.71
N GLU A 152 -9.63 -1.44 14.59
CA GLU A 152 -10.88 -0.97 14.03
C GLU A 152 -10.77 -1.02 12.51
N LEU A 153 -11.80 -1.49 11.82
CA LEU A 153 -11.91 -1.49 10.36
C LEU A 153 -13.30 -1.01 10.00
N ALA A 154 -13.40 0.11 9.30
CA ALA A 154 -14.67 0.76 9.00
C ALA A 154 -14.64 1.49 7.66
N PHE A 155 -15.82 1.74 7.10
CA PHE A 155 -15.97 2.72 6.02
C PHE A 155 -15.89 4.13 6.56
N VAL A 156 -14.95 4.90 6.01
CA VAL A 156 -14.68 6.28 6.40
C VAL A 156 -15.03 7.20 5.22
N ASP A 157 -15.91 8.16 5.43
CA ASP A 157 -16.22 9.18 4.41
C ASP A 157 -15.04 10.16 4.30
N VAL A 158 -14.25 10.00 3.24
CA VAL A 158 -13.05 10.83 3.01
C VAL A 158 -13.35 12.32 2.90
N ARG A 159 -14.59 12.70 2.53
CA ARG A 159 -15.02 14.11 2.45
C ARG A 159 -15.22 14.74 3.83
N ARG A 160 -15.32 13.94 4.89
CA ARG A 160 -15.48 14.36 6.29
C ARG A 160 -14.23 14.16 7.12
N THR A 161 -13.19 13.60 6.50
CA THR A 161 -11.91 13.29 7.13
C THR A 161 -10.88 14.32 6.71
N THR A 162 -9.98 14.65 7.61
CA THR A 162 -8.83 15.51 7.33
C THR A 162 -7.60 14.67 7.00
N LYS A 163 -6.65 15.21 6.24
CA LYS A 163 -5.40 14.51 5.92
C LYS A 163 -4.60 14.11 7.17
N SER A 164 -4.69 14.90 8.24
CA SER A 164 -3.99 14.62 9.50
C SER A 164 -4.53 13.40 10.25
N GLU A 165 -5.72 12.93 9.92
CA GLU A 165 -6.30 11.70 10.46
C GLU A 165 -5.84 10.46 9.70
N ILE A 166 -5.15 10.63 8.57
CA ILE A 166 -4.61 9.54 7.76
C ILE A 166 -3.17 9.26 8.16
N ALA A 167 -2.86 7.99 8.35
CA ALA A 167 -1.51 7.55 8.68
C ALA A 167 -0.71 7.19 7.43
N ARG A 168 0.61 7.21 7.55
CA ARG A 168 1.58 6.72 6.56
C ARG A 168 1.55 7.42 5.20
N SER A 169 1.12 8.67 5.14
CA SER A 169 0.96 9.40 3.87
C SER A 169 -0.02 8.73 2.89
N HIS A 170 -0.92 7.88 3.38
CA HIS A 170 -1.94 7.27 2.53
C HIS A 170 -2.96 8.29 1.98
N GLU A 171 -2.96 9.53 2.49
CA GLU A 171 -3.73 10.64 1.91
C GLU A 171 -3.36 10.89 0.44
N ASP A 172 -2.07 10.78 0.09
CA ASP A 172 -1.60 10.99 -1.29
C ASP A 172 -2.10 9.86 -2.21
N VAL A 173 -2.14 8.63 -1.70
CA VAL A 173 -2.68 7.46 -2.39
C VAL A 173 -4.18 7.61 -2.64
N ILE A 174 -4.94 8.08 -1.62
CA ILE A 174 -6.38 8.33 -1.71
C ILE A 174 -6.66 9.41 -2.77
N GLU A 175 -5.90 10.51 -2.77
CA GLU A 175 -6.03 11.56 -3.79
C GLU A 175 -5.64 11.06 -5.18
N SER A 176 -4.60 10.24 -5.28
CA SER A 176 -4.20 9.59 -6.54
C SER A 176 -5.27 8.66 -7.10
N ALA A 177 -6.09 8.07 -6.24
CA ALA A 177 -7.26 7.29 -6.64
C ALA A 177 -8.45 8.14 -7.10
N GLY A 178 -8.33 9.47 -7.09
CA GLY A 178 -9.36 10.41 -7.53
C GLY A 178 -10.36 10.81 -6.44
N LEU A 179 -10.09 10.44 -5.19
CA LEU A 179 -10.89 10.84 -4.03
C LEU A 179 -10.37 12.16 -3.45
N ARG A 180 -11.23 12.93 -2.79
CA ARG A 180 -10.86 14.22 -2.23
C ARG A 180 -11.32 14.35 -0.79
N PHE A 181 -10.45 14.84 0.05
CA PHE A 181 -10.78 15.21 1.42
C PHE A 181 -11.63 16.48 1.45
N GLY A 182 -12.57 16.55 2.39
CA GLY A 182 -13.50 17.68 2.49
C GLY A 182 -12.96 18.86 3.31
N GLY A 183 -11.91 18.64 4.09
CA GLY A 183 -11.24 19.68 4.88
C GLY A 183 -9.99 20.19 4.15
N THR A 184 -9.97 21.47 3.82
CA THR A 184 -8.74 22.20 3.47
C THR A 184 -7.99 22.58 4.74
#